data_1f8021f5f4b30d0cbd5a7a8ce816d811
#
_entry.id   1f8021f5f4b30d0cbd5a7a8ce816d811
#
_cell.length_a   1.000
_cell.length_b   1.000
_cell.length_c   1.000
_cell.angle_alpha   90.00
_cell.angle_beta   90.00
_cell.angle_gamma   90.00
#
_symmetry.space_group_name_H-M   'P 1'
#
loop_
_entity.id
_entity.type
_entity.pdbx_description
1 polymer ?
#
loop_
_entity_poly.entity_id
_entity_poly.type
_entity_poly.pdbx_seq_one_letter_code
_entity_poly.pdbx_strand_id
1 'polypeptide(L)'
;MMLAFSAALPAISLREFLPSQPAETAVIVCPGGSYFWLGTHTEGDSVARSLNQAGIAAYVLKYRTGGIFSFVTHSRLLFRGHQHPMPLQDVQEAIQQVRQLRRYRRVGVMGFSAGGHLVLSAGVFGSGEQRPDFVVSCYPVVTMSQPCVHKRSRRGLLGEWRKYSQTMRDSLSLERHVTADMPPVFLMNCVDDPVVDYHNSVLMDSALTLHQVPHRYVQYRTGGHGFGTTWSKTTPEASHWFDEFLNWLHKIVN
;
A
#
# COMPACT_ATOMS: atom_id res chain seq x y z
N MET A 1 -9.55 30.08 -29.70
CA MET A 1 -9.02 28.72 -29.91
C MET A 1 -7.97 28.49 -28.83
N MET A 2 -8.43 28.01 -27.65
CA MET A 2 -7.54 27.71 -26.51
C MET A 2 -6.92 26.32 -26.75
N LEU A 3 -5.61 26.29 -26.98
CA LEU A 3 -4.83 25.05 -26.99
C LEU A 3 -4.73 24.55 -25.54
N ALA A 4 -5.50 23.51 -25.22
CA ALA A 4 -5.33 22.76 -23.99
C ALA A 4 -3.98 22.01 -24.10
N PHE A 5 -2.96 22.50 -23.43
CA PHE A 5 -1.74 21.73 -23.14
C PHE A 5 -2.14 20.62 -22.17
N SER A 6 -2.49 19.46 -22.69
CA SER A 6 -2.46 18.22 -21.93
C SER A 6 -1.00 17.91 -21.65
N ALA A 7 -0.49 18.34 -20.51
CA ALA A 7 0.77 17.83 -20.01
C ALA A 7 0.54 16.34 -19.73
N ALA A 8 1.07 15.47 -20.59
CA ALA A 8 1.09 14.05 -20.35
C ALA A 8 1.78 13.83 -18.99
N LEU A 9 1.06 13.24 -18.03
CA LEU A 9 1.64 12.84 -16.75
C LEU A 9 2.82 11.91 -17.07
N PRO A 10 3.97 12.05 -16.39
CA PRO A 10 5.08 11.14 -16.61
C PRO A 10 4.59 9.71 -16.38
N ALA A 11 4.82 8.85 -17.35
CA ALA A 11 4.41 7.45 -17.28
C ALA A 11 4.91 6.82 -15.97
N ILE A 12 4.00 6.20 -15.20
CA ILE A 12 4.36 5.49 -13.97
C ILE A 12 5.32 4.35 -14.29
N SER A 13 6.22 4.03 -13.36
CA SER A 13 7.15 2.93 -13.53
C SER A 13 6.60 1.67 -12.88
N LEU A 14 6.10 0.75 -13.70
CA LEU A 14 5.67 -0.60 -13.32
C LEU A 14 6.70 -1.62 -13.80
N ARG A 15 7.25 -2.40 -12.87
CA ARG A 15 8.11 -3.52 -13.21
C ARG A 15 7.31 -4.82 -13.14
N GLU A 16 7.17 -5.48 -14.28
CA GLU A 16 6.39 -6.68 -14.46
C GLU A 16 7.14 -7.93 -14.00
N PHE A 17 6.45 -8.81 -13.32
CA PHE A 17 6.86 -10.16 -12.95
C PHE A 17 5.72 -11.11 -13.30
N LEU A 18 5.97 -12.05 -14.21
CA LEU A 18 4.95 -13.00 -14.68
C LEU A 18 5.28 -14.42 -14.23
N PRO A 19 4.27 -15.18 -13.79
CA PRO A 19 4.44 -16.61 -13.55
C PRO A 19 4.62 -17.37 -14.88
N SER A 20 5.10 -18.61 -14.81
CA SER A 20 5.33 -19.45 -15.98
C SER A 20 4.06 -19.86 -16.72
N GLN A 21 2.92 -19.85 -16.04
CA GLN A 21 1.60 -20.14 -16.60
C GLN A 21 0.73 -18.88 -16.62
N PRO A 22 -0.26 -18.76 -17.51
CA PRO A 22 -1.20 -17.65 -17.51
C PRO A 22 -1.87 -17.47 -16.15
N ALA A 23 -1.88 -16.22 -15.64
CA ALA A 23 -2.49 -15.87 -14.37
C ALA A 23 -3.88 -15.24 -14.59
N GLU A 24 -4.85 -15.61 -13.76
CA GLU A 24 -6.17 -14.95 -13.73
C GLU A 24 -6.18 -13.72 -12.81
N THR A 25 -5.22 -13.62 -11.89
CA THR A 25 -5.09 -12.55 -10.91
C THR A 25 -3.77 -11.82 -11.08
N ALA A 26 -3.83 -10.50 -11.02
CA ALA A 26 -2.66 -9.64 -10.94
C ALA A 26 -2.66 -8.86 -9.62
N VAL A 27 -1.47 -8.60 -9.07
CA VAL A 27 -1.25 -7.81 -7.87
C VAL A 27 -0.26 -6.70 -8.14
N ILE A 28 -0.65 -5.45 -7.87
CA ILE A 28 0.25 -4.31 -7.89
C ILE A 28 0.88 -4.18 -6.51
N VAL A 29 2.20 -4.32 -6.45
CA VAL A 29 2.98 -4.31 -5.20
C VAL A 29 3.53 -2.91 -4.95
N CYS A 30 3.19 -2.32 -3.81
CA CYS A 30 3.60 -1.00 -3.35
C CYS A 30 4.57 -1.15 -2.15
N PRO A 31 5.90 -1.07 -2.36
CA PRO A 31 6.88 -1.18 -1.28
C PRO A 31 6.75 -0.06 -0.25
N GLY A 32 7.19 -0.31 0.99
CA GLY A 32 7.31 0.72 2.02
C GLY A 32 8.50 1.66 1.81
N GLY A 33 8.72 2.54 2.79
CA GLY A 33 9.81 3.52 2.78
C GLY A 33 9.40 4.90 3.26
N SER A 34 8.38 4.96 4.12
CA SER A 34 7.91 6.18 4.80
C SER A 34 7.54 7.33 3.83
N TYR A 35 7.21 7.04 2.58
CA TYR A 35 6.98 8.01 1.50
C TYR A 35 8.21 8.87 1.13
N PHE A 36 9.41 8.51 1.59
CA PHE A 36 10.66 9.17 1.19
C PHE A 36 11.49 8.33 0.22
N TRP A 37 11.42 7.00 0.35
CA TRP A 37 12.11 6.03 -0.54
C TRP A 37 11.23 4.80 -0.75
N LEU A 38 11.75 3.82 -1.46
CA LEU A 38 11.06 2.55 -1.72
C LEU A 38 11.97 1.37 -1.39
N GLY A 39 11.50 0.48 -0.52
CA GLY A 39 12.16 -0.78 -0.16
C GLY A 39 11.98 -1.87 -1.23
N THR A 40 12.33 -1.56 -2.47
CA THR A 40 11.99 -2.37 -3.66
C THR A 40 12.54 -3.79 -3.62
N HIS A 41 13.68 -4.03 -2.98
CA HIS A 41 14.27 -5.36 -2.93
C HIS A 41 13.47 -6.32 -2.04
N THR A 42 13.21 -5.94 -0.80
CA THR A 42 12.55 -6.80 0.20
C THR A 42 11.03 -6.83 0.04
N GLU A 43 10.42 -5.66 -0.15
CA GLU A 43 8.96 -5.48 -0.20
C GLU A 43 8.41 -5.32 -1.62
N GLY A 44 9.30 -5.37 -2.62
CA GLY A 44 8.94 -5.35 -4.04
C GLY A 44 9.29 -6.67 -4.72
N ASP A 45 10.55 -6.83 -5.11
CA ASP A 45 11.01 -7.95 -5.95
C ASP A 45 10.85 -9.31 -5.30
N SER A 46 11.19 -9.40 -4.00
CA SER A 46 11.02 -10.64 -3.24
C SER A 46 9.56 -11.08 -3.22
N VAL A 47 8.68 -10.14 -2.91
CA VAL A 47 7.22 -10.36 -2.88
C VAL A 47 6.69 -10.74 -4.26
N ALA A 48 7.11 -10.04 -5.31
CA ALA A 48 6.68 -10.34 -6.68
C ALA A 48 7.07 -11.75 -7.11
N ARG A 49 8.27 -12.23 -6.73
CA ARG A 49 8.69 -13.62 -7.00
C ARG A 49 7.84 -14.63 -6.22
N SER A 50 7.52 -14.36 -4.94
CA SER A 50 6.64 -15.24 -4.16
C SER A 50 5.23 -15.31 -4.77
N LEU A 51 4.69 -14.19 -5.24
CA LEU A 51 3.41 -14.16 -5.95
C LEU A 51 3.47 -14.99 -7.24
N ASN A 52 4.55 -14.87 -8.02
CA ASN A 52 4.70 -15.68 -9.24
C ASN A 52 4.80 -17.18 -8.95
N GLN A 53 5.47 -17.59 -7.89
CA GLN A 53 5.51 -19.00 -7.46
C GLN A 53 4.11 -19.52 -7.11
N ALA A 54 3.23 -18.63 -6.62
CA ALA A 54 1.82 -18.93 -6.36
C ALA A 54 0.89 -18.75 -7.59
N GLY A 55 1.45 -18.53 -8.80
CA GLY A 55 0.66 -18.40 -10.03
C GLY A 55 -0.01 -17.03 -10.21
N ILE A 56 0.40 -16.01 -9.46
CA ILE A 56 -0.16 -14.66 -9.48
C ILE A 56 0.81 -13.73 -10.24
N ALA A 57 0.31 -12.97 -11.21
CA ALA A 57 1.10 -11.93 -11.87
C ALA A 57 1.34 -10.76 -10.91
N ALA A 58 2.55 -10.20 -10.91
CA ALA A 58 2.90 -9.12 -10.01
C ALA A 58 3.51 -7.93 -10.76
N TYR A 59 3.16 -6.72 -10.34
CA TYR A 59 3.62 -5.46 -10.88
C TYR A 59 4.18 -4.60 -9.76
N VAL A 60 5.50 -4.45 -9.66
CA VAL A 60 6.12 -3.60 -8.63
C VAL A 60 6.06 -2.14 -9.06
N LEU A 61 5.29 -1.36 -8.32
CA LEU A 61 5.10 0.07 -8.59
C LEU A 61 6.21 0.90 -7.93
N LYS A 62 6.91 1.69 -8.74
CA LYS A 62 7.75 2.79 -8.25
C LYS A 62 6.91 4.06 -8.19
N TYR A 63 6.11 4.20 -7.15
CA TYR A 63 5.32 5.41 -6.95
C TYR A 63 6.20 6.60 -6.52
N ARG A 64 5.75 7.81 -6.83
CA ARG A 64 6.46 9.06 -6.51
C ARG A 64 6.53 9.29 -5.00
N THR A 65 7.71 9.63 -4.52
CA THR A 65 8.00 9.85 -3.09
C THR A 65 8.65 11.21 -2.84
N GLY A 66 8.76 11.60 -1.58
CA GLY A 66 9.44 12.83 -1.19
C GLY A 66 10.94 12.86 -1.49
N GLY A 67 11.56 11.69 -1.67
CA GLY A 67 12.98 11.56 -1.94
C GLY A 67 13.88 11.74 -0.71
N ILE A 68 15.06 11.13 -0.76
CA ILE A 68 16.05 11.15 0.35
C ILE A 68 16.50 12.58 0.65
N PHE A 69 16.67 13.42 -0.36
CA PHE A 69 17.08 14.81 -0.15
C PHE A 69 16.07 15.56 0.72
N SER A 70 14.78 15.44 0.45
CA SER A 70 13.71 16.02 1.27
C SER A 70 13.68 15.44 2.69
N PHE A 71 14.05 14.17 2.84
CA PHE A 71 14.17 13.54 4.16
C PHE A 71 15.28 14.17 5.00
N VAL A 72 16.48 14.37 4.42
CA VAL A 72 17.67 14.87 5.12
C VAL A 72 17.59 16.38 5.41
N THR A 73 17.20 17.17 4.43
CA THR A 73 17.31 18.63 4.53
C THR A 73 16.21 19.28 5.35
N HIS A 74 15.08 18.59 5.59
CA HIS A 74 13.88 19.19 6.21
C HIS A 74 13.45 20.52 5.54
N SER A 75 13.87 20.73 4.28
CA SER A 75 13.67 22.01 3.61
C SER A 75 12.21 22.25 3.27
N ARG A 76 11.72 23.42 3.67
CA ARG A 76 10.39 23.92 3.30
C ARG A 76 10.41 24.68 1.97
N LEU A 77 11.56 25.23 1.60
CA LEU A 77 11.67 26.20 0.50
C LEU A 77 12.30 25.59 -0.74
N LEU A 78 13.30 24.74 -0.61
CA LEU A 78 14.16 24.32 -1.71
C LEU A 78 13.72 23.02 -2.40
N PHE A 79 12.91 22.20 -1.73
CA PHE A 79 12.53 20.91 -2.28
C PHE A 79 11.12 20.50 -1.85
N ARG A 80 10.25 20.37 -2.84
CA ARG A 80 8.88 19.91 -2.65
C ARG A 80 8.71 18.47 -3.09
N GLY A 81 9.52 17.53 -2.87
CA GLY A 81 9.35 16.16 -3.33
C GLY A 81 7.88 15.74 -3.60
N HIS A 82 7.64 14.61 -4.12
CA HIS A 82 6.30 14.17 -4.47
C HIS A 82 5.52 13.77 -3.20
N GLN A 83 4.45 14.47 -2.91
CA GLN A 83 3.59 14.31 -1.73
C GLN A 83 2.15 13.98 -2.18
N HIS A 84 1.25 13.71 -1.22
CA HIS A 84 -0.17 13.58 -1.52
C HIS A 84 -0.66 14.78 -2.40
N PRO A 85 -1.41 14.53 -3.49
CA PRO A 85 -2.07 13.26 -3.88
C PRO A 85 -1.25 12.35 -4.80
N MET A 86 -0.02 12.72 -5.19
CA MET A 86 0.72 12.04 -6.27
C MET A 86 0.93 10.53 -6.06
N PRO A 87 1.32 10.00 -4.89
CA PRO A 87 1.42 8.56 -4.69
C PRO A 87 0.10 7.82 -4.93
N LEU A 88 -1.04 8.42 -4.50
CA LEU A 88 -2.36 7.84 -4.71
C LEU A 88 -2.72 7.82 -6.20
N GLN A 89 -2.45 8.90 -6.92
CA GLN A 89 -2.65 8.96 -8.37
C GLN A 89 -1.84 7.88 -9.09
N ASP A 90 -0.59 7.63 -8.66
CA ASP A 90 0.28 6.62 -9.26
C ASP A 90 -0.29 5.20 -9.10
N VAL A 91 -0.79 4.83 -7.93
CA VAL A 91 -1.38 3.49 -7.72
C VAL A 91 -2.71 3.36 -8.46
N GLN A 92 -3.52 4.40 -8.52
CA GLN A 92 -4.77 4.41 -9.28
C GLN A 92 -4.53 4.27 -10.79
N GLU A 93 -3.53 4.97 -11.32
CA GLU A 93 -3.10 4.82 -12.71
C GLU A 93 -2.55 3.41 -12.98
N ALA A 94 -1.77 2.84 -12.05
CA ALA A 94 -1.25 1.49 -12.15
C ALA A 94 -2.38 0.45 -12.25
N ILE A 95 -3.42 0.56 -11.40
CA ILE A 95 -4.59 -0.31 -11.46
C ILE A 95 -5.24 -0.24 -12.85
N GLN A 96 -5.45 0.97 -13.34
CA GLN A 96 -6.07 1.22 -14.63
C GLN A 96 -5.25 0.64 -15.78
N GLN A 97 -3.92 0.85 -15.79
CA GLN A 97 -3.03 0.29 -16.82
C GLN A 97 -3.05 -1.24 -16.82
N VAL A 98 -2.98 -1.89 -15.64
CA VAL A 98 -3.02 -3.35 -15.55
C VAL A 98 -4.38 -3.91 -16.00
N ARG A 99 -5.49 -3.24 -15.68
CA ARG A 99 -6.83 -3.62 -16.19
C ARG A 99 -6.94 -3.49 -17.71
N GLN A 100 -6.35 -2.46 -18.31
CA GLN A 100 -6.34 -2.25 -19.76
C GLN A 100 -5.63 -3.36 -20.53
N LEU A 101 -4.73 -4.12 -19.91
CA LEU A 101 -4.13 -5.30 -20.52
C LEU A 101 -5.16 -6.39 -20.84
N ARG A 102 -6.32 -6.40 -20.17
CA ARG A 102 -7.43 -7.38 -20.34
C ARG A 102 -6.97 -8.85 -20.22
N ARG A 103 -5.92 -9.09 -19.45
CA ARG A 103 -5.35 -10.43 -19.20
C ARG A 103 -5.83 -11.04 -17.90
N TYR A 104 -6.33 -10.21 -16.97
CA TYR A 104 -6.64 -10.63 -15.61
C TYR A 104 -8.12 -10.43 -15.32
N ARG A 105 -8.69 -11.42 -14.66
CA ARG A 105 -10.06 -11.35 -14.13
C ARG A 105 -10.12 -10.44 -12.91
N ARG A 106 -9.02 -10.41 -12.13
CA ARG A 106 -8.93 -9.62 -10.90
C ARG A 106 -7.61 -8.86 -10.84
N VAL A 107 -7.69 -7.62 -10.39
CA VAL A 107 -6.52 -6.75 -10.15
C VAL A 107 -6.56 -6.24 -8.72
N GLY A 108 -5.73 -6.81 -7.86
CA GLY A 108 -5.57 -6.39 -6.47
C GLY A 108 -4.35 -5.51 -6.26
N VAL A 109 -4.26 -4.97 -5.05
CA VAL A 109 -3.10 -4.18 -4.60
C VAL A 109 -2.53 -4.78 -3.31
N MET A 110 -1.20 -4.78 -3.18
CA MET A 110 -0.50 -5.24 -1.98
C MET A 110 0.53 -4.20 -1.56
N GLY A 111 0.53 -3.81 -0.29
CA GLY A 111 1.45 -2.79 0.18
C GLY A 111 2.00 -3.05 1.58
N PHE A 112 3.14 -2.45 1.85
CA PHE A 112 3.93 -2.67 3.05
C PHE A 112 4.22 -1.35 3.75
N SER A 113 4.05 -1.26 5.08
CA SER A 113 4.38 -0.04 5.82
C SER A 113 3.67 1.21 5.25
N ALA A 114 4.40 2.20 4.79
CA ALA A 114 3.85 3.35 4.06
C ALA A 114 3.14 2.95 2.75
N GLY A 115 3.63 1.92 2.05
CA GLY A 115 2.94 1.30 0.91
C GLY A 115 1.63 0.63 1.31
N GLY A 116 1.54 0.12 2.55
CA GLY A 116 0.30 -0.38 3.16
C GLY A 116 -0.76 0.72 3.29
N HIS A 117 -0.37 1.90 3.75
CA HIS A 117 -1.24 3.08 3.74
C HIS A 117 -1.68 3.46 2.32
N LEU A 118 -0.76 3.39 1.36
CA LEU A 118 -1.05 3.72 -0.03
C LEU A 118 -2.11 2.80 -0.65
N VAL A 119 -1.99 1.48 -0.46
CA VAL A 119 -2.96 0.53 -1.01
C VAL A 119 -4.31 0.58 -0.29
N LEU A 120 -4.31 0.83 1.03
CA LEU A 120 -5.56 1.13 1.76
C LEU A 120 -6.22 2.41 1.24
N SER A 121 -5.42 3.47 0.95
CA SER A 121 -5.95 4.70 0.31
C SER A 121 -6.59 4.41 -1.04
N ALA A 122 -6.00 3.53 -1.86
CA ALA A 122 -6.59 3.11 -3.12
C ALA A 122 -7.92 2.35 -2.92
N GLY A 123 -8.03 1.54 -1.88
CA GLY A 123 -9.29 0.88 -1.50
C GLY A 123 -10.36 1.85 -1.04
N VAL A 124 -10.00 2.83 -0.19
CA VAL A 124 -10.92 3.81 0.40
C VAL A 124 -11.39 4.85 -0.63
N PHE A 125 -10.47 5.39 -1.43
CA PHE A 125 -10.74 6.52 -2.33
C PHE A 125 -10.85 6.12 -3.81
N GLY A 126 -10.60 4.86 -4.15
CA GLY A 126 -10.71 4.36 -5.52
C GLY A 126 -12.14 4.21 -5.99
N SER A 127 -12.39 4.51 -7.27
CA SER A 127 -13.70 4.33 -7.91
C SER A 127 -13.55 3.82 -9.35
N GLY A 128 -14.57 3.15 -9.86
CA GLY A 128 -14.58 2.64 -11.22
C GLY A 128 -13.34 1.79 -11.55
N GLU A 129 -12.71 2.05 -12.67
CA GLU A 129 -11.51 1.31 -13.16
C GLU A 129 -10.26 1.50 -12.27
N GLN A 130 -10.25 2.50 -11.40
CA GLN A 130 -9.14 2.78 -10.49
C GLN A 130 -9.30 2.09 -9.13
N ARG A 131 -10.43 1.41 -8.89
CA ARG A 131 -10.68 0.68 -7.67
C ARG A 131 -10.09 -0.72 -7.77
N PRO A 132 -9.28 -1.19 -6.80
CA PRO A 132 -8.79 -2.57 -6.79
C PRO A 132 -9.91 -3.55 -6.46
N ASP A 133 -9.77 -4.81 -6.88
CA ASP A 133 -10.73 -5.88 -6.55
C ASP A 133 -10.54 -6.40 -5.12
N PHE A 134 -9.35 -6.23 -4.56
CA PHE A 134 -9.01 -6.52 -3.17
C PHE A 134 -7.75 -5.75 -2.73
N VAL A 135 -7.58 -5.61 -1.43
CA VAL A 135 -6.44 -4.90 -0.81
C VAL A 135 -5.71 -5.82 0.15
N VAL A 136 -4.38 -5.87 0.05
CA VAL A 136 -3.49 -6.57 1.01
C VAL A 136 -2.58 -5.55 1.66
N SER A 137 -2.65 -5.42 2.97
CA SER A 137 -1.90 -4.39 3.70
C SER A 137 -1.12 -4.99 4.86
N CYS A 138 0.21 -4.92 4.77
CA CYS A 138 1.12 -5.55 5.70
C CYS A 138 1.78 -4.49 6.59
N TYR A 139 1.66 -4.66 7.92
CA TYR A 139 2.17 -3.75 8.95
C TYR A 139 2.02 -2.26 8.57
N PRO A 140 0.79 -1.83 8.19
CA PRO A 140 0.58 -0.53 7.58
C PRO A 140 0.66 0.63 8.55
N VAL A 141 1.06 1.78 8.03
CA VAL A 141 0.58 3.05 8.56
C VAL A 141 -0.89 3.20 8.18
N VAL A 142 -1.72 3.69 9.08
CA VAL A 142 -3.17 3.89 8.85
C VAL A 142 -3.58 5.31 9.21
N THR A 143 -3.29 5.73 10.42
CA THR A 143 -3.68 7.05 10.92
C THR A 143 -2.60 8.11 10.71
N MET A 144 -3.04 9.34 10.45
CA MET A 144 -2.19 10.53 10.44
C MET A 144 -2.44 11.43 11.67
N SER A 145 -3.48 11.11 12.47
CA SER A 145 -3.95 11.94 13.59
C SER A 145 -3.73 11.33 14.96
N GLN A 146 -3.95 10.02 15.13
CA GLN A 146 -3.96 9.33 16.43
C GLN A 146 -2.56 9.25 17.07
N PRO A 147 -2.46 8.97 18.38
CA PRO A 147 -1.18 8.86 19.09
C PRO A 147 -0.20 7.84 18.49
N CYS A 148 -0.69 6.73 17.93
CA CYS A 148 0.10 5.69 17.27
C CYS A 148 0.62 6.09 15.87
N VAL A 149 0.47 7.36 15.46
CA VAL A 149 0.91 7.84 14.15
C VAL A 149 2.39 7.63 13.89
N HIS A 150 2.74 7.07 12.75
CA HIS A 150 4.13 7.03 12.28
C HIS A 150 4.53 8.41 11.72
N LYS A 151 5.13 9.24 12.56
CA LYS A 151 5.43 10.67 12.28
C LYS A 151 6.27 10.86 11.01
N ARG A 152 7.19 9.94 10.71
CA ARG A 152 8.03 9.99 9.50
C ARG A 152 7.19 9.81 8.23
N SER A 153 6.29 8.83 8.19
CA SER A 153 5.39 8.63 7.03
C SER A 153 4.43 9.80 6.86
N ARG A 154 3.89 10.34 7.95
CA ARG A 154 3.08 11.57 7.89
C ARG A 154 3.85 12.73 7.26
N ARG A 155 5.11 12.94 7.64
CA ARG A 155 5.97 13.96 7.05
C ARG A 155 6.24 13.68 5.57
N GLY A 156 6.55 12.44 5.20
CA GLY A 156 6.80 12.05 3.81
C GLY A 156 5.60 12.29 2.90
N LEU A 157 4.40 11.93 3.37
CA LEU A 157 3.15 12.07 2.62
C LEU A 157 2.65 13.51 2.54
N LEU A 158 2.67 14.25 3.65
CA LEU A 158 2.11 15.59 3.76
C LEU A 158 3.12 16.71 3.56
N GLY A 159 4.41 16.43 3.74
CA GLY A 159 5.47 17.44 3.70
C GLY A 159 5.57 18.30 4.97
N GLU A 160 6.49 19.26 4.94
CA GLU A 160 6.87 20.05 6.12
C GLU A 160 5.80 21.04 6.58
N TRP A 161 4.87 21.43 5.71
CA TRP A 161 3.79 22.36 6.05
C TRP A 161 2.50 21.64 6.43
N ARG A 162 1.99 20.80 5.51
CA ARG A 162 0.67 20.15 5.66
C ARG A 162 0.63 19.12 6.79
N LYS A 163 1.80 18.60 7.25
CA LYS A 163 1.87 17.68 8.39
C LYS A 163 1.33 18.27 9.71
N TYR A 164 1.18 19.60 9.81
CA TYR A 164 0.61 20.28 10.96
C TYR A 164 -0.89 20.59 10.79
N SER A 165 -1.43 20.54 9.59
CA SER A 165 -2.85 20.76 9.32
C SER A 165 -3.69 19.60 9.86
N GLN A 166 -4.59 19.88 10.79
CA GLN A 166 -5.50 18.86 11.33
C GLN A 166 -6.41 18.31 10.24
N THR A 167 -6.98 19.18 9.40
CA THR A 167 -7.81 18.76 8.25
C THR A 167 -7.08 17.79 7.35
N MET A 168 -5.82 18.07 7.00
CA MET A 168 -5.02 17.15 6.14
C MET A 168 -4.69 15.84 6.83
N ARG A 169 -4.48 15.84 8.15
CA ARG A 169 -4.27 14.61 8.92
C ARG A 169 -5.55 13.78 8.93
N ASP A 170 -6.68 14.41 9.22
CA ASP A 170 -7.96 13.73 9.30
C ASP A 170 -8.40 13.16 7.96
N SER A 171 -8.19 13.90 6.86
CA SER A 171 -8.52 13.42 5.51
C SER A 171 -7.68 12.23 5.03
N LEU A 172 -6.54 11.96 5.66
CA LEU A 172 -5.64 10.85 5.33
C LEU A 172 -5.46 9.84 6.49
N SER A 173 -6.30 9.95 7.52
CA SER A 173 -6.47 8.92 8.57
C SER A 173 -7.53 7.95 8.09
N LEU A 174 -7.09 6.84 7.48
CA LEU A 174 -7.93 5.97 6.64
C LEU A 174 -9.03 5.28 7.42
N GLU A 175 -8.81 5.01 8.71
CA GLU A 175 -9.81 4.46 9.63
C GLU A 175 -11.09 5.31 9.73
N ARG A 176 -11.02 6.59 9.32
CA ARG A 176 -12.15 7.52 9.35
C ARG A 176 -12.97 7.54 8.05
N HIS A 177 -12.47 6.89 7.01
CA HIS A 177 -13.04 6.98 5.65
C HIS A 177 -13.47 5.63 5.09
N VAL A 178 -13.43 4.58 5.91
CA VAL A 178 -13.97 3.26 5.53
C VAL A 178 -15.46 3.36 5.29
N THR A 179 -15.92 2.77 4.19
CA THR A 179 -17.34 2.65 3.84
C THR A 179 -17.66 1.20 3.47
N ALA A 180 -18.92 0.81 3.54
CA ALA A 180 -19.36 -0.57 3.30
C ALA A 180 -19.04 -1.09 1.88
N ASP A 181 -18.78 -0.20 0.94
CA ASP A 181 -18.44 -0.54 -0.44
C ASP A 181 -16.92 -0.71 -0.67
N MET A 182 -16.09 -0.57 0.38
CA MET A 182 -14.64 -0.81 0.29
C MET A 182 -14.36 -2.26 -0.17
N PRO A 183 -13.36 -2.50 -1.06
CA PRO A 183 -12.98 -3.85 -1.46
C PRO A 183 -12.57 -4.72 -0.28
N PRO A 184 -12.66 -6.07 -0.40
CA PRO A 184 -12.17 -6.98 0.63
C PRO A 184 -10.72 -6.70 1.00
N VAL A 185 -10.39 -6.80 2.30
CA VAL A 185 -9.07 -6.46 2.85
C VAL A 185 -8.43 -7.64 3.56
N PHE A 186 -7.17 -7.93 3.21
CA PHE A 186 -6.28 -8.71 4.07
C PHE A 186 -5.35 -7.76 4.82
N LEU A 187 -5.31 -7.87 6.12
CA LEU A 187 -4.54 -7.00 7.01
C LEU A 187 -3.66 -7.84 7.93
N MET A 188 -2.37 -7.50 8.04
CA MET A 188 -1.50 -8.18 8.99
C MET A 188 -0.50 -7.21 9.64
N ASN A 189 -0.06 -7.53 10.86
CA ASN A 189 1.02 -6.85 11.57
C ASN A 189 1.67 -7.75 12.63
N CYS A 190 2.81 -7.27 13.19
CA CYS A 190 3.45 -7.85 14.36
C CYS A 190 3.33 -6.89 15.56
N VAL A 191 3.10 -7.43 16.77
CA VAL A 191 2.97 -6.62 18.00
C VAL A 191 4.32 -6.01 18.40
N ASP A 192 5.41 -6.72 18.13
CA ASP A 192 6.79 -6.29 18.41
C ASP A 192 7.40 -5.37 17.33
N ASP A 193 6.59 -4.83 16.42
CA ASP A 193 7.05 -3.92 15.37
C ASP A 193 7.68 -2.65 15.96
N PRO A 194 9.00 -2.41 15.76
CA PRO A 194 9.70 -1.25 16.34
C PRO A 194 9.54 0.03 15.52
N VAL A 195 8.83 -0.02 14.37
CA VAL A 195 8.74 1.09 13.41
C VAL A 195 7.34 1.66 13.33
N VAL A 196 6.35 0.80 13.12
CA VAL A 196 4.93 1.19 13.04
C VAL A 196 4.16 0.53 14.16
N ASP A 197 3.63 1.35 15.05
CA ASP A 197 2.81 0.87 16.16
C ASP A 197 1.62 0.05 15.64
N TYR A 198 1.47 -1.17 16.11
CA TYR A 198 0.46 -2.14 15.69
C TYR A 198 -0.99 -1.63 15.85
N HIS A 199 -1.22 -0.64 16.72
CA HIS A 199 -2.52 -0.01 16.86
C HIS A 199 -3.02 0.65 15.57
N ASN A 200 -2.13 0.96 14.60
CA ASN A 200 -2.56 1.35 13.26
C ASN A 200 -3.44 0.27 12.62
N SER A 201 -3.03 -1.00 12.69
CA SER A 201 -3.82 -2.12 12.17
C SER A 201 -5.09 -2.35 12.97
N VAL A 202 -5.04 -2.21 14.31
CA VAL A 202 -6.23 -2.32 15.18
C VAL A 202 -7.28 -1.27 14.84
N LEU A 203 -6.87 -0.02 14.57
CA LEU A 203 -7.78 1.04 14.14
C LEU A 203 -8.46 0.69 12.81
N MET A 204 -7.70 0.15 11.85
CA MET A 204 -8.24 -0.23 10.55
C MET A 204 -9.20 -1.43 10.66
N ASP A 205 -8.84 -2.46 11.39
CA ASP A 205 -9.67 -3.63 11.67
C ASP A 205 -11.02 -3.23 12.30
N SER A 206 -10.96 -2.35 13.30
CA SER A 206 -12.17 -1.82 13.96
C SER A 206 -13.07 -1.07 12.98
N ALA A 207 -12.50 -0.26 12.10
CA ALA A 207 -13.26 0.47 11.08
C ALA A 207 -13.87 -0.47 10.04
N LEU A 208 -13.11 -1.46 9.55
CA LEU A 208 -13.59 -2.47 8.61
C LEU A 208 -14.74 -3.28 9.21
N THR A 209 -14.61 -3.68 10.48
CA THR A 209 -15.66 -4.40 11.22
C THR A 209 -16.92 -3.55 11.37
N LEU A 210 -16.77 -2.29 11.79
CA LEU A 210 -17.89 -1.35 11.97
C LEU A 210 -18.71 -1.17 10.69
N HIS A 211 -18.01 -1.07 9.55
CA HIS A 211 -18.65 -0.87 8.24
C HIS A 211 -18.94 -2.19 7.49
N GLN A 212 -18.79 -3.35 8.15
CA GLN A 212 -19.07 -4.68 7.60
C GLN A 212 -18.32 -4.99 6.29
N VAL A 213 -17.13 -4.42 6.13
CA VAL A 213 -16.25 -4.72 4.98
C VAL A 213 -15.69 -6.14 5.15
N PRO A 214 -15.79 -7.02 4.15
CA PRO A 214 -15.18 -8.34 4.21
C PRO A 214 -13.67 -8.22 4.40
N HIS A 215 -13.14 -8.75 5.50
CA HIS A 215 -11.71 -8.67 5.75
C HIS A 215 -11.18 -9.86 6.57
N ARG A 216 -9.87 -10.05 6.51
CA ARG A 216 -9.10 -10.96 7.35
C ARG A 216 -8.00 -10.17 8.02
N TYR A 217 -8.02 -10.08 9.35
CA TYR A 217 -6.94 -9.51 10.13
C TYR A 217 -6.14 -10.61 10.84
N VAL A 218 -4.82 -10.57 10.68
CA VAL A 218 -3.88 -11.51 11.33
C VAL A 218 -2.85 -10.69 12.10
N GLN A 219 -2.76 -10.92 13.39
CA GLN A 219 -1.79 -10.28 14.27
C GLN A 219 -0.84 -11.34 14.83
N TYR A 220 0.47 -11.16 14.59
CA TYR A 220 1.53 -11.98 15.13
C TYR A 220 2.13 -11.33 16.37
N ARG A 221 2.54 -12.14 17.36
CA ARG A 221 3.21 -11.61 18.55
C ARG A 221 4.58 -11.05 18.21
N THR A 222 5.32 -11.77 17.36
CA THR A 222 6.69 -11.43 16.97
C THR A 222 6.85 -11.50 15.45
N GLY A 223 7.78 -10.71 14.92
CA GLY A 223 8.08 -10.67 13.48
C GLY A 223 8.76 -9.40 13.02
N GLY A 224 8.61 -8.31 13.76
CA GLY A 224 9.23 -7.03 13.45
C GLY A 224 8.58 -6.32 12.26
N HIS A 225 9.40 -5.62 11.46
CA HIS A 225 8.96 -4.74 10.38
C HIS A 225 9.80 -4.89 9.11
N GLY A 226 9.19 -4.66 7.94
CA GLY A 226 9.93 -4.49 6.68
C GLY A 226 10.46 -5.77 6.05
N PHE A 227 9.93 -6.93 6.41
CA PHE A 227 10.45 -8.22 5.96
C PHE A 227 9.85 -8.73 4.63
N GLY A 228 8.66 -8.24 4.21
CA GLY A 228 7.99 -8.72 2.99
C GLY A 228 7.84 -10.24 2.98
N THR A 229 8.43 -10.91 1.99
CA THR A 229 8.55 -12.37 1.90
C THR A 229 10.02 -12.84 2.08
N THR A 230 10.86 -12.04 2.72
CA THR A 230 12.24 -12.42 3.04
C THR A 230 12.27 -13.08 4.42
N TRP A 231 12.06 -14.38 4.46
CA TRP A 231 11.83 -15.17 5.68
C TRP A 231 12.99 -15.11 6.69
N SER A 232 14.22 -14.86 6.24
CA SER A 232 15.38 -14.65 7.11
C SER A 232 15.34 -13.33 7.90
N LYS A 233 14.41 -12.45 7.62
CA LYS A 233 14.23 -11.14 8.28
C LYS A 233 13.05 -11.08 9.24
N THR A 234 12.40 -12.20 9.49
CA THR A 234 11.26 -12.30 10.40
C THR A 234 11.31 -13.57 11.22
N THR A 235 10.36 -13.75 12.12
CA THR A 235 10.24 -14.96 12.94
C THR A 235 9.50 -16.07 12.20
N PRO A 236 9.64 -17.34 12.62
CA PRO A 236 8.82 -18.43 12.08
C PRO A 236 7.31 -18.16 12.22
N GLU A 237 6.88 -17.52 13.31
CA GLU A 237 5.48 -17.17 13.54
C GLU A 237 4.94 -16.26 12.42
N ALA A 238 5.62 -15.15 12.14
CA ALA A 238 5.16 -14.20 11.15
C ALA A 238 5.42 -14.65 9.69
N SER A 239 6.30 -15.64 9.46
CA SER A 239 6.57 -16.16 8.11
C SER A 239 5.34 -16.78 7.44
N HIS A 240 4.34 -17.20 8.22
CA HIS A 240 3.11 -17.81 7.71
C HIS A 240 2.10 -16.81 7.10
N TRP A 241 2.36 -15.49 7.19
CA TRP A 241 1.40 -14.50 6.71
C TRP A 241 1.06 -14.65 5.22
N PHE A 242 2.03 -15.08 4.41
CA PHE A 242 1.83 -15.21 2.96
C PHE A 242 0.91 -16.39 2.63
N ASP A 243 1.04 -17.51 3.35
CA ASP A 243 0.14 -18.65 3.21
C ASP A 243 -1.28 -18.30 3.68
N GLU A 244 -1.40 -17.55 4.79
CA GLU A 244 -2.69 -17.02 5.27
C GLU A 244 -3.35 -16.10 4.23
N PHE A 245 -2.55 -15.23 3.60
CA PHE A 245 -3.03 -14.40 2.49
C PHE A 245 -3.51 -15.25 1.30
N LEU A 246 -2.74 -16.24 0.86
CA LEU A 246 -3.14 -17.09 -0.26
C LEU A 246 -4.43 -17.86 0.03
N ASN A 247 -4.56 -18.40 1.23
CA ASN A 247 -5.77 -19.08 1.70
C ASN A 247 -6.99 -18.14 1.72
N TRP A 248 -6.80 -16.91 2.16
CA TRP A 248 -7.85 -15.90 2.15
C TRP A 248 -8.21 -15.49 0.72
N LEU A 249 -7.21 -15.22 -0.13
CA LEU A 249 -7.43 -14.85 -1.54
C LEU A 249 -8.24 -15.91 -2.26
N HIS A 250 -7.90 -17.19 -2.09
CA HIS A 250 -8.65 -18.29 -2.70
C HIS A 250 -10.15 -18.27 -2.33
N LYS A 251 -10.49 -17.89 -1.09
CA LYS A 251 -11.89 -17.81 -0.62
C LYS A 251 -12.68 -16.63 -1.21
N ILE A 252 -12.01 -15.52 -1.53
CA ILE A 252 -12.69 -14.33 -2.06
C ILE A 252 -12.74 -14.27 -3.58
N VAL A 253 -11.92 -15.08 -4.28
CA VAL A 253 -11.88 -15.10 -5.74
C VAL A 253 -12.72 -16.24 -6.35
N ASN A 254 -13.05 -17.24 -5.58
CA ASN A 254 -13.96 -18.36 -5.93
C ASN A 254 -15.35 -18.12 -5.36
#